data_66d68425a5e282881ee64389f8cbe640
#
_entry.id   66d68425a5e282881ee64389f8cbe640
#
_cell.length_a   1.000
_cell.length_b   1.000
_cell.length_c   1.000
_cell.angle_alpha   90.00
_cell.angle_beta   90.00
_cell.angle_gamma   90.00
#
_symmetry.space_group_name_H-M   'P 1'
#
loop_
_entity.id
_entity.type
_entity.pdbx_description
1 polymer ?
#
loop_
_entity_poly.entity_id
_entity_poly.type
_entity_poly.pdbx_seq_one_letter_code
_entity_poly.pdbx_strand_id
1 'polypeptide(L)'
;MLLIGLVIFSALSILVRDLLKAAISLAAASIFLALVFFRMNAVYAGVFEVSVVAGLITVLFITAIALTRSDEQVPESRYHKFIFPLFFGALLLIDLLVMKSLRGRIPSISSPETRTFGEVMWNERSFDLIGQIGAIFAGVLAVLALFRSSDKSPQGGKHE
;
A
#
# COMPACT_ATOMS: atom_id res chain seq x y z
N MET A 1 11.16 6.74 17.68
CA MET A 1 11.88 5.54 17.23
C MET A 1 11.10 4.71 16.24
N LEU A 2 9.85 4.27 16.50
CA LEU A 2 9.07 3.44 15.56
C LEU A 2 8.80 4.12 14.22
N LEU A 3 8.42 5.40 14.20
CA LEU A 3 8.18 6.15 12.97
C LEU A 3 9.45 6.30 12.12
N ILE A 4 10.59 6.44 12.76
CA ILE A 4 11.88 6.51 12.06
C ILE A 4 12.17 5.16 11.38
N GLY A 5 11.96 4.04 12.08
CA GLY A 5 12.07 2.71 11.50
C GLY A 5 11.13 2.52 10.30
N LEU A 6 9.87 2.91 10.45
CA LEU A 6 8.89 2.88 9.37
C LEU A 6 9.37 3.65 8.13
N VAL A 7 9.84 4.88 8.30
CA VAL A 7 10.33 5.72 7.18
C VAL A 7 11.57 5.10 6.53
N ILE A 8 12.51 4.61 7.33
CA ILE A 8 13.75 3.98 6.81
C ILE A 8 13.41 2.75 5.97
N PHE A 9 12.60 1.82 6.49
CA PHE A 9 12.26 0.58 5.76
C PHE A 9 11.36 0.85 4.54
N SER A 10 10.46 1.84 4.62
CA SER A 10 9.68 2.29 3.46
C SER A 10 10.58 2.88 2.37
N ALA A 11 11.55 3.72 2.73
CA ALA A 11 12.51 4.27 1.79
C ALA A 11 13.41 3.17 1.19
N LEU A 12 13.85 2.22 2.01
CA LEU A 12 14.66 1.09 1.56
C LEU A 12 13.94 0.22 0.55
N SER A 13 12.63 -0.02 0.76
CA SER A 13 11.77 -0.77 -0.16
C SER A 13 11.73 -0.16 -1.57
N ILE A 14 11.82 1.16 -1.68
CA ILE A 14 11.80 1.87 -2.97
C ILE A 14 13.18 1.96 -3.60
N LEU A 15 14.24 2.10 -2.79
CA LEU A 15 15.61 2.31 -3.27
C LEU A 15 16.30 1.02 -3.72
N VAL A 16 15.89 -0.12 -3.18
CA VAL A 16 16.50 -1.41 -3.49
C VAL A 16 16.03 -1.91 -4.86
N ARG A 17 16.97 -2.25 -5.73
CA ARG A 17 16.68 -2.74 -7.09
C ARG A 17 16.23 -4.20 -7.16
N ASP A 18 16.60 -4.99 -6.17
CA ASP A 18 16.23 -6.39 -6.09
C ASP A 18 14.81 -6.50 -5.52
N LEU A 19 13.88 -7.02 -6.32
CA LEU A 19 12.46 -7.15 -5.95
C LEU A 19 12.25 -7.94 -4.66
N LEU A 20 13.05 -8.99 -4.44
CA LEU A 20 12.96 -9.80 -3.23
C LEU A 20 13.35 -8.98 -1.99
N LYS A 21 14.46 -8.25 -2.07
CA LYS A 21 14.92 -7.39 -0.98
C LYS A 21 13.95 -6.22 -0.74
N ALA A 22 13.38 -5.66 -1.82
CA ALA A 22 12.34 -4.62 -1.73
C ALA A 22 11.10 -5.16 -1.00
N ALA A 23 10.63 -6.36 -1.34
CA ALA A 23 9.50 -7.00 -0.68
C ALA A 23 9.76 -7.27 0.83
N ILE A 24 10.96 -7.75 1.17
CA ILE A 24 11.35 -7.96 2.57
C ILE A 24 11.40 -6.62 3.34
N SER A 25 11.92 -5.56 2.71
CA SER A 25 11.95 -4.22 3.33
C SER A 25 10.53 -3.67 3.53
N LEU A 26 9.61 -3.92 2.59
CA LEU A 26 8.20 -3.56 2.72
C LEU A 26 7.53 -4.30 3.87
N ALA A 27 7.80 -5.61 4.00
CA ALA A 27 7.30 -6.39 5.13
C ALA A 27 7.79 -5.86 6.47
N ALA A 28 9.07 -5.48 6.56
CA ALA A 28 9.62 -4.85 7.76
C ALA A 28 8.93 -3.51 8.05
N ALA A 29 8.68 -2.68 7.04
CA ALA A 29 7.92 -1.43 7.20
C ALA A 29 6.52 -1.69 7.77
N SER A 30 5.80 -2.70 7.26
CA SER A 30 4.48 -3.10 7.78
C SER A 30 4.51 -3.54 9.25
N ILE A 31 5.56 -4.24 9.68
CA ILE A 31 5.73 -4.58 11.10
C ILE A 31 5.87 -3.31 11.96
N PHE A 32 6.68 -2.34 11.52
CA PHE A 32 6.80 -1.06 12.21
C PHE A 32 5.49 -0.29 12.26
N LEU A 33 4.69 -0.32 11.17
CA LEU A 33 3.37 0.29 11.11
C LEU A 33 2.42 -0.36 12.10
N ALA A 34 2.39 -1.69 12.18
CA ALA A 34 1.59 -2.41 13.15
C ALA A 34 1.95 -2.04 14.59
N LEU A 35 3.26 -1.90 14.90
CA LEU A 35 3.72 -1.46 16.22
C LEU A 35 3.26 -0.03 16.53
N VAL A 36 3.20 0.86 15.53
CA VAL A 36 2.62 2.20 15.69
C VAL A 36 1.13 2.10 16.02
N PHE A 37 0.36 1.26 15.33
CA PHE A 37 -1.06 1.04 15.63
C PHE A 37 -1.28 0.52 17.05
N PHE A 38 -0.48 -0.45 17.50
CA PHE A 38 -0.58 -0.93 18.89
C PHE A 38 -0.25 0.18 19.92
N ARG A 39 0.73 1.04 19.62
CA ARG A 39 1.04 2.19 20.48
C ARG A 39 -0.08 3.23 20.53
N MET A 40 -0.90 3.32 19.49
CA MET A 40 -2.06 4.19 19.40
C MET A 40 -3.35 3.55 19.95
N ASN A 41 -3.27 2.39 20.61
CA ASN A 41 -4.42 1.58 21.02
C ASN A 41 -5.35 1.15 19.88
N ALA A 42 -4.92 1.26 18.62
CA ALA A 42 -5.66 0.80 17.45
C ALA A 42 -5.44 -0.71 17.23
N VAL A 43 -5.83 -1.52 18.20
CA VAL A 43 -5.49 -2.96 18.26
C VAL A 43 -5.98 -3.71 17.03
N TYR A 44 -7.22 -3.46 16.57
CA TYR A 44 -7.77 -4.12 15.37
C TYR A 44 -6.96 -3.80 14.11
N ALA A 45 -6.57 -2.54 13.93
CA ALA A 45 -5.73 -2.13 12.80
C ALA A 45 -4.34 -2.79 12.87
N GLY A 46 -3.73 -2.86 14.06
CA GLY A 46 -2.44 -3.51 14.25
C GLY A 46 -2.48 -5.02 13.97
N VAL A 47 -3.50 -5.72 14.45
CA VAL A 47 -3.69 -7.14 14.18
C VAL A 47 -3.93 -7.40 12.70
N PHE A 48 -4.75 -6.58 12.05
CA PHE A 48 -5.01 -6.67 10.61
C PHE A 48 -3.72 -6.47 9.81
N GLU A 49 -2.94 -5.44 10.13
CA GLU A 49 -1.68 -5.14 9.46
C GLU A 49 -0.69 -6.31 9.56
N VAL A 50 -0.51 -6.89 10.74
CA VAL A 50 0.38 -8.05 10.92
C VAL A 50 -0.13 -9.27 10.17
N SER A 51 -1.42 -9.57 10.26
CA SER A 51 -1.99 -10.81 9.71
C SER A 51 -2.08 -10.78 8.18
N VAL A 52 -2.54 -9.67 7.62
CA VAL A 52 -2.84 -9.57 6.18
C VAL A 52 -1.65 -8.99 5.42
N VAL A 53 -1.11 -7.87 5.84
CA VAL A 53 -0.06 -7.17 5.09
C VAL A 53 1.30 -7.80 5.34
N ALA A 54 1.74 -7.89 6.59
CA ALA A 54 3.05 -8.45 6.91
C ALA A 54 3.09 -9.98 6.73
N GLY A 55 1.98 -10.67 6.95
CA GLY A 55 1.89 -12.12 6.80
C GLY A 55 1.55 -12.55 5.37
N LEU A 56 0.27 -12.47 5.01
CA LEU A 56 -0.25 -13.06 3.79
C LEU A 56 0.33 -12.43 2.52
N ILE A 57 0.28 -11.11 2.41
CA ILE A 57 0.74 -10.38 1.21
C ILE A 57 2.24 -10.61 1.00
N THR A 58 3.04 -10.54 2.08
CA THR A 58 4.49 -10.77 1.99
C THR A 58 4.82 -12.18 1.49
N VAL A 59 4.14 -13.20 2.01
CA VAL A 59 4.35 -14.58 1.55
C VAL A 59 3.96 -14.72 0.08
N LEU A 60 2.83 -14.16 -0.35
CA LEU A 60 2.41 -14.17 -1.76
C LEU A 60 3.41 -13.45 -2.66
N PHE A 61 3.90 -12.28 -2.27
CA PHE A 61 4.91 -11.55 -3.03
C PHE A 61 6.22 -12.32 -3.14
N ILE A 62 6.75 -12.84 -2.04
CA ILE A 62 8.00 -13.62 -2.05
C ILE A 62 7.85 -14.85 -2.94
N THR A 63 6.74 -15.56 -2.83
CA THR A 63 6.46 -16.75 -3.64
C THR A 63 6.34 -16.39 -5.12
N ALA A 64 5.59 -15.35 -5.47
CA ALA A 64 5.43 -14.89 -6.84
C ALA A 64 6.78 -14.47 -7.45
N ILE A 65 7.58 -13.68 -6.73
CA ILE A 65 8.92 -13.24 -7.18
C ILE A 65 9.85 -14.43 -7.34
N ALA A 66 9.83 -15.40 -6.42
CA ALA A 66 10.66 -16.59 -6.50
C ALA A 66 10.33 -17.48 -7.72
N LEU A 67 9.03 -17.57 -8.08
CA LEU A 67 8.57 -18.35 -9.22
C LEU A 67 8.73 -17.63 -10.57
N THR A 68 8.68 -16.29 -10.58
CA THR A 68 8.72 -15.49 -11.81
C THR A 68 10.11 -14.88 -12.09
N ARG A 69 11.13 -15.29 -11.38
CA ARG A 69 12.50 -14.78 -11.53
C ARG A 69 13.05 -15.14 -12.90
N SER A 70 12.69 -14.35 -13.90
CA SER A 70 13.33 -14.34 -15.22
C SER A 70 14.47 -13.32 -15.17
N ASP A 71 15.64 -13.71 -15.67
CA ASP A 71 16.87 -12.89 -15.72
C ASP A 71 16.79 -11.69 -16.68
N GLU A 72 15.63 -11.35 -17.21
CA GLU A 72 15.45 -10.21 -18.09
C GLU A 72 15.40 -8.91 -17.25
N GLN A 73 16.56 -8.27 -17.15
CA GLN A 73 16.65 -6.87 -16.72
C GLN A 73 16.02 -5.97 -17.78
N VAL A 74 14.73 -5.70 -17.65
CA VAL A 74 14.07 -4.68 -18.46
C VAL A 74 14.74 -3.33 -18.15
N PRO A 75 15.29 -2.62 -19.15
CA PRO A 75 15.94 -1.34 -18.91
C PRO A 75 14.93 -0.33 -18.39
N GLU A 76 15.06 0.04 -17.12
CA GLU A 76 14.21 1.06 -16.48
C GLU A 76 14.40 2.41 -17.17
N SER A 77 13.34 2.94 -17.73
CA SER A 77 13.31 4.30 -18.24
C SER A 77 13.69 5.31 -17.14
N ARG A 78 14.67 6.16 -17.42
CA ARG A 78 15.18 7.18 -16.48
C ARG A 78 14.09 8.12 -15.93
N TYR A 79 13.03 8.31 -16.69
CA TYR A 79 11.91 9.20 -16.34
C TYR A 79 11.15 8.74 -15.09
N HIS A 80 10.97 7.43 -14.90
CA HIS A 80 10.25 6.90 -13.74
C HIS A 80 10.96 7.17 -12.41
N LYS A 81 12.29 7.28 -12.41
CA LYS A 81 13.08 7.54 -11.19
C LYS A 81 12.84 8.93 -10.58
N PHE A 82 12.42 9.91 -11.41
CA PHE A 82 12.15 11.27 -10.96
C PHE A 82 10.65 11.56 -10.83
N ILE A 83 9.82 11.00 -11.70
CA ILE A 83 8.36 11.24 -11.68
C ILE A 83 7.72 10.65 -10.44
N PHE A 84 8.07 9.42 -10.05
CA PHE A 84 7.52 8.78 -8.86
C PHE A 84 7.80 9.54 -7.56
N PRO A 85 9.05 9.83 -7.19
CA PRO A 85 9.32 10.57 -5.95
C PRO A 85 8.76 11.99 -5.98
N LEU A 86 8.71 12.65 -7.15
CA LEU A 86 8.09 13.95 -7.30
C LEU A 86 6.57 13.89 -7.05
N PHE A 87 5.89 12.90 -7.61
CA PHE A 87 4.45 12.68 -7.42
C PHE A 87 4.12 12.40 -5.96
N PHE A 88 4.85 11.47 -5.31
CA PHE A 88 4.65 11.19 -3.89
C PHE A 88 5.04 12.36 -2.99
N GLY A 89 6.07 13.12 -3.33
CA GLY A 89 6.44 14.35 -2.63
C GLY A 89 5.34 15.41 -2.71
N ALA A 90 4.74 15.58 -3.88
CA ALA A 90 3.61 16.49 -4.07
C ALA A 90 2.37 16.04 -3.27
N LEU A 91 2.04 14.75 -3.28
CA LEU A 91 0.95 14.19 -2.47
C LEU A 91 1.19 14.44 -0.97
N LEU A 92 2.40 14.18 -0.49
CA LEU A 92 2.78 14.40 0.91
C LEU A 92 2.68 15.87 1.30
N LEU A 93 3.08 16.78 0.41
CA LEU A 93 2.93 18.21 0.61
C LEU A 93 1.47 18.63 0.70
N ILE A 94 0.62 18.12 -0.19
CA ILE A 94 -0.83 18.34 -0.18
C ILE A 94 -1.43 17.84 1.13
N ASP A 95 -1.09 16.65 1.56
CA ASP A 95 -1.58 16.05 2.81
C ASP A 95 -1.18 16.89 4.03
N LEU A 96 0.07 17.34 4.11
CA LEU A 96 0.54 18.23 5.16
C LEU A 96 -0.19 19.58 5.17
N LEU A 97 -0.48 20.16 3.99
CA LEU A 97 -1.23 21.41 3.88
C LEU A 97 -2.69 21.24 4.32
N VAL A 98 -3.32 20.13 3.91
CA VAL A 98 -4.68 19.76 4.32
C VAL A 98 -4.74 19.54 5.82
N MET A 99 -3.82 18.77 6.38
CA MET A 99 -3.72 18.54 7.83
C MET A 99 -3.53 19.86 8.60
N LYS A 100 -2.66 20.75 8.12
CA LYS A 100 -2.45 22.06 8.73
C LYS A 100 -3.72 22.92 8.66
N SER A 101 -4.45 22.88 7.56
CA SER A 101 -5.71 23.63 7.39
C SER A 101 -6.84 23.09 8.28
N LEU A 102 -6.88 21.77 8.48
CA LEU A 102 -7.91 21.10 9.27
C LEU A 102 -7.64 21.08 10.78
N ARG A 103 -6.40 21.31 11.20
CA ARG A 103 -5.95 21.18 12.60
C ARG A 103 -6.73 22.04 13.61
N GLY A 104 -7.42 23.09 13.16
CA GLY A 104 -8.27 23.94 13.99
C GLY A 104 -9.79 23.70 13.81
N ARG A 105 -10.17 22.82 12.87
CA ARG A 105 -11.58 22.56 12.50
C ARG A 105 -12.08 21.19 12.90
N ILE A 106 -11.18 20.26 13.21
CA ILE A 106 -11.56 18.92 13.68
C ILE A 106 -11.80 19.05 15.18
N PRO A 107 -13.06 18.92 15.65
CA PRO A 107 -13.32 18.85 17.08
C PRO A 107 -12.56 17.65 17.64
N SER A 108 -11.85 17.85 18.75
CA SER A 108 -11.22 16.75 19.48
C SER A 108 -12.36 15.84 19.96
N ILE A 109 -12.52 14.69 19.31
CA ILE A 109 -13.46 13.65 19.71
C ILE A 109 -12.89 13.00 20.97
N SER A 110 -13.13 13.63 22.13
CA SER A 110 -12.87 13.06 23.45
C SER A 110 -14.17 12.51 24.01
N SER A 111 -14.80 11.58 23.30
CA SER A 111 -15.86 10.78 23.88
C SER A 111 -15.25 9.46 24.32
N PRO A 112 -15.45 9.03 25.59
CA PRO A 112 -15.16 7.65 25.97
C PRO A 112 -16.00 6.76 25.06
N GLU A 113 -15.36 5.99 24.19
CA GLU A 113 -16.03 5.07 23.30
C GLU A 113 -16.65 3.95 24.14
N THR A 114 -17.93 4.10 24.44
CA THR A 114 -18.76 3.06 25.05
C THR A 114 -19.35 2.11 24.00
N ARG A 115 -19.15 2.43 22.71
CA ARG A 115 -19.71 1.69 21.58
C ARG A 115 -18.78 0.60 21.09
N THR A 116 -19.35 -0.49 20.62
CA THR A 116 -18.58 -1.60 20.04
C THR A 116 -18.00 -1.20 18.70
N PHE A 117 -16.85 -1.78 18.34
CA PHE A 117 -16.19 -1.55 17.04
C PHE A 117 -17.17 -1.77 15.86
N GLY A 118 -18.02 -2.81 15.95
CA GLY A 118 -19.01 -3.12 14.93
C GLY A 118 -20.04 -2.02 14.75
N GLU A 119 -20.56 -1.46 15.84
CA GLU A 119 -21.54 -0.36 15.77
C GLU A 119 -20.97 0.89 15.12
N VAL A 120 -19.76 1.27 15.48
CA VAL A 120 -19.08 2.43 14.87
C VAL A 120 -18.84 2.19 13.38
N MET A 121 -18.37 1.00 13.01
CA MET A 121 -18.03 0.64 11.63
C MET A 121 -19.27 0.64 10.73
N TRP A 122 -20.40 0.05 11.17
CA TRP A 122 -21.58 -0.10 10.34
C TRP A 122 -22.49 1.14 10.34
N ASN A 123 -22.57 1.86 11.46
CA ASN A 123 -23.52 2.97 11.58
C ASN A 123 -22.89 4.33 11.27
N GLU A 124 -21.60 4.54 11.62
CA GLU A 124 -20.97 5.85 11.48
C GLU A 124 -19.98 5.91 10.30
N ARG A 125 -19.37 4.76 9.95
CA ARG A 125 -18.34 4.67 8.90
C ARG A 125 -18.78 3.86 7.68
N SER A 126 -20.07 3.78 7.43
CA SER A 126 -20.62 3.09 6.25
C SER A 126 -20.10 3.65 4.92
N PHE A 127 -19.85 4.96 4.83
CA PHE A 127 -19.23 5.58 3.66
C PHE A 127 -17.78 5.12 3.45
N ASP A 128 -17.03 4.93 4.53
CA ASP A 128 -15.66 4.40 4.45
C ASP A 128 -15.67 2.97 3.89
N LEU A 129 -16.67 2.15 4.26
CA LEU A 129 -16.85 0.80 3.73
C LEU A 129 -17.18 0.82 2.23
N ILE A 130 -18.02 1.73 1.77
CA ILE A 130 -18.31 1.91 0.34
C ILE A 130 -17.04 2.29 -0.41
N GLY A 131 -16.25 3.21 0.13
CA GLY A 131 -14.93 3.58 -0.41
C GLY A 131 -13.98 2.39 -0.50
N GLN A 132 -13.94 1.54 0.52
CA GLN A 132 -13.13 0.33 0.55
C GLN A 132 -13.56 -0.67 -0.53
N ILE A 133 -14.86 -0.90 -0.70
CA ILE A 133 -15.40 -1.74 -1.77
C ILE A 133 -14.97 -1.19 -3.13
N GLY A 134 -15.09 0.12 -3.35
CA GLY A 134 -14.64 0.79 -4.57
C GLY A 134 -13.15 0.57 -4.84
N ALA A 135 -12.30 0.69 -3.84
CA ALA A 135 -10.87 0.45 -3.96
C ALA A 135 -10.55 -1.01 -4.33
N ILE A 136 -11.25 -1.98 -3.74
CA ILE A 136 -11.10 -3.41 -4.07
C ILE A 136 -11.49 -3.65 -5.53
N PHE A 137 -12.65 -3.13 -5.99
CA PHE A 137 -13.06 -3.27 -7.39
C PHE A 137 -12.07 -2.63 -8.35
N ALA A 138 -11.57 -1.44 -8.05
CA ALA A 138 -10.56 -0.78 -8.87
C ALA A 138 -9.28 -1.62 -8.97
N GLY A 139 -8.82 -2.22 -7.88
CA GLY A 139 -7.68 -3.13 -7.87
C GLY A 139 -7.89 -4.36 -8.72
N VAL A 140 -9.05 -5.03 -8.58
CA VAL A 140 -9.41 -6.20 -9.39
C VAL A 140 -9.47 -5.86 -10.89
N LEU A 141 -10.12 -4.75 -11.25
CA LEU A 141 -10.21 -4.30 -12.63
C LEU A 141 -8.83 -3.95 -13.21
N ALA A 142 -7.95 -3.33 -12.43
CA ALA A 142 -6.58 -3.03 -12.85
C ALA A 142 -5.80 -4.32 -13.16
N VAL A 143 -5.90 -5.34 -12.31
CA VAL A 143 -5.27 -6.65 -12.54
C VAL A 143 -5.83 -7.32 -13.79
N LEU A 144 -7.15 -7.36 -13.95
CA LEU A 144 -7.79 -7.93 -15.15
C LEU A 144 -7.39 -7.19 -16.43
N ALA A 145 -7.24 -5.86 -16.39
CA ALA A 145 -6.79 -5.07 -17.53
C ALA A 145 -5.35 -5.41 -17.92
N LEU A 146 -4.46 -5.64 -16.96
CA LEU A 146 -3.08 -6.07 -17.22
C LEU A 146 -3.03 -7.43 -17.93
N PHE A 147 -3.77 -8.42 -17.44
CA PHE A 147 -3.81 -9.75 -18.08
C PHE A 147 -4.45 -9.70 -19.47
N ARG A 148 -5.49 -8.92 -19.66
CA ARG A 148 -6.13 -8.75 -20.98
C ARG A 148 -5.22 -8.09 -22.02
N SER A 149 -4.33 -7.21 -21.62
CA SER A 149 -3.37 -6.55 -22.50
C SER A 149 -2.29 -7.52 -23.00
N SER A 150 -1.91 -8.52 -22.20
CA SER A 150 -0.90 -9.52 -22.56
C SER A 150 -1.33 -10.49 -23.66
N ASP A 151 -2.63 -10.70 -23.84
CA ASP A 151 -3.18 -11.68 -24.82
C ASP A 151 -3.28 -11.11 -26.26
N LYS A 152 -2.95 -9.85 -26.46
CA LYS A 152 -2.95 -9.18 -27.77
C LYS A 152 -1.57 -9.10 -28.45
N SER A 153 -0.67 -10.04 -28.20
CA SER A 153 0.52 -10.19 -29.03
C SER A 153 0.09 -10.61 -30.45
N PRO A 154 0.40 -9.84 -31.51
CA PRO A 154 0.01 -10.21 -32.87
C PRO A 154 0.70 -11.52 -33.21
N GLN A 155 -0.06 -12.56 -33.48
CA GLN A 155 0.42 -13.66 -34.29
C GLN A 155 0.69 -13.05 -35.69
N GLY A 156 1.91 -12.54 -35.85
CA GLY A 156 2.43 -12.10 -37.13
C GLY A 156 2.38 -13.28 -38.09
N GLY A 157 1.45 -13.18 -39.04
CA GLY A 157 1.30 -14.12 -40.13
C GLY A 157 2.63 -14.34 -40.82
N LYS A 158 3.07 -15.57 -40.83
CA LYS A 158 3.89 -16.08 -41.90
C LYS A 158 2.93 -16.55 -42.99
N HIS A 159 2.80 -15.75 -43.99
CA HIS A 159 2.39 -16.19 -45.30
C HIS A 159 3.50 -15.81 -46.29
N GLU A 160 4.06 -16.88 -46.90
CA GLU A 160 4.87 -16.97 -48.13
C GLU A 160 6.27 -16.39 -48.11
#